data_9655d637246da3fbf95b09804a4d6bb0
#
_entry.id   9655d637246da3fbf95b09804a4d6bb0
#
_cell.length_a   1.000
_cell.length_b   1.000
_cell.length_c   1.000
_cell.angle_alpha   90.00
_cell.angle_beta   90.00
_cell.angle_gamma   90.00
#
_symmetry.space_group_name_H-M   'P 1'
#
loop_
_entity.id
_entity.type
_entity.pdbx_description
1 polymer ?
#
loop_
_entity_poly.entity_id
_entity_poly.type
_entity_poly.pdbx_seq_one_letter_code
_entity_poly.pdbx_strand_id
1 'polypeptide(L)'
;MRIAALALCGFTLVVTAGPAIAAGCAFEAQGEGRVAAVIDARTFRLEDGREVRLAGIEPVYSEKPADRTSALAAIVTGHEVTLAGEDDTPDRYGRQPAFVYLDHSDTLVQGLLLAQGDALVSATVTSKDCASVLAAAEAEARLAKRGTWADSSVIKNAESADDILAGIGRFMVVEGKVLSVRQAGATTYLNFGRNWTRGFAVTISRRMIAAFEAAGIVPKSLENRKIRVRGWVEARGGPRIEALRVGQIELLGEN
;
A
#
# COMPACT_ATOMS: atom_id res chain seq x y z
N MET A 1 43.17 -6.61 63.77
CA MET A 1 42.88 -5.72 62.61
C MET A 1 42.14 -6.59 61.59
N ARG A 2 40.81 -6.45 61.55
CA ARG A 2 39.92 -7.20 60.63
C ARG A 2 39.47 -6.25 59.54
N ILE A 3 39.84 -6.57 58.29
CA ILE A 3 39.46 -5.81 57.11
C ILE A 3 38.15 -6.44 56.56
N ALA A 4 37.05 -5.68 56.59
CA ALA A 4 35.79 -6.08 55.99
C ALA A 4 35.79 -5.71 54.49
N ALA A 5 35.63 -6.68 53.62
CA ALA A 5 35.45 -6.47 52.18
C ALA A 5 33.97 -6.21 51.90
N LEU A 6 33.62 -5.00 51.40
CA LEU A 6 32.31 -4.67 50.84
C LEU A 6 32.24 -5.23 49.42
N ALA A 7 31.34 -6.17 49.18
CA ALA A 7 30.98 -6.61 47.85
C ALA A 7 29.91 -5.65 47.25
N LEU A 8 30.28 -4.91 46.21
CA LEU A 8 29.36 -4.08 45.42
C LEU A 8 28.61 -4.99 44.42
N CYS A 9 27.34 -5.26 44.68
CA CYS A 9 26.45 -5.94 43.72
C CYS A 9 25.97 -4.92 42.68
N GLY A 10 26.59 -4.95 41.50
CA GLY A 10 26.15 -4.16 40.36
C GLY A 10 24.85 -4.72 39.77
N PHE A 11 23.75 -4.00 39.92
CA PHE A 11 22.48 -4.33 39.29
C PHE A 11 22.52 -3.79 37.85
N THR A 12 22.72 -4.68 36.87
CA THR A 12 22.60 -4.37 35.46
C THR A 12 21.11 -4.27 35.09
N LEU A 13 20.62 -3.06 34.86
CA LEU A 13 19.29 -2.82 34.29
C LEU A 13 19.29 -3.29 32.82
N VAL A 14 18.68 -4.44 32.54
CA VAL A 14 18.38 -4.86 31.18
C VAL A 14 17.16 -4.06 30.72
N VAL A 15 17.39 -3.01 29.94
CA VAL A 15 16.32 -2.29 29.23
C VAL A 15 15.90 -3.21 28.09
N THR A 16 14.79 -3.92 28.25
CA THR A 16 14.11 -4.61 27.15
C THR A 16 13.46 -3.53 26.30
N ALA A 17 14.04 -3.24 25.11
CA ALA A 17 13.35 -2.48 24.08
C ALA A 17 12.11 -3.29 23.68
N GLY A 18 10.94 -2.86 24.15
CA GLY A 18 9.66 -3.35 23.65
C GLY A 18 9.56 -3.08 22.14
N PRO A 19 8.78 -3.86 21.39
CA PRO A 19 8.56 -3.61 19.98
C PRO A 19 8.05 -2.16 19.84
N ALA A 20 8.73 -1.37 19.00
CA ALA A 20 8.30 -0.02 18.67
C ALA A 20 6.93 -0.13 17.98
N ILE A 21 5.90 0.27 18.70
CA ILE A 21 4.53 0.35 18.21
C ILE A 21 4.53 1.25 16.98
N ALA A 22 3.92 0.79 15.90
CA ALA A 22 3.73 1.57 14.68
C ALA A 22 2.76 2.75 14.95
N ALA A 23 3.25 3.80 15.60
CA ALA A 23 2.50 4.99 15.99
C ALA A 23 1.96 5.82 14.79
N GLY A 24 2.06 5.30 13.55
CA GLY A 24 1.79 6.07 12.34
C GLY A 24 0.36 6.01 11.81
N CYS A 25 -0.45 5.00 12.18
CA CYS A 25 -1.84 4.87 11.68
C CYS A 25 -2.87 5.14 12.79
N ALA A 26 -2.64 6.19 13.58
CA ALA A 26 -3.58 6.61 14.62
C ALA A 26 -4.73 7.40 13.98
N PHE A 27 -5.92 6.81 14.00
CA PHE A 27 -7.17 7.41 13.51
C PHE A 27 -8.24 7.34 14.59
N GLU A 28 -9.33 8.07 14.40
CA GLU A 28 -10.50 7.99 15.27
C GLU A 28 -11.11 6.58 15.22
N ALA A 29 -11.56 6.10 16.40
CA ALA A 29 -12.21 4.82 16.53
C ALA A 29 -13.57 4.83 15.82
N GLN A 30 -13.85 3.79 15.03
CA GLN A 30 -15.08 3.60 14.26
C GLN A 30 -15.90 2.42 14.75
N GLY A 31 -15.50 1.82 15.86
CA GLY A 31 -16.16 0.68 16.49
C GLY A 31 -15.27 -0.56 16.56
N GLU A 32 -15.88 -1.63 17.02
CA GLU A 32 -15.23 -2.92 17.23
C GLU A 32 -16.20 -4.06 16.91
N GLY A 33 -15.70 -5.28 16.85
CA GLY A 33 -16.53 -6.48 16.69
C GLY A 33 -15.71 -7.73 16.43
N ARG A 34 -16.37 -8.89 16.52
CA ARG A 34 -15.77 -10.19 16.21
C ARG A 34 -15.96 -10.53 14.74
N VAL A 35 -14.92 -11.05 14.11
CA VAL A 35 -14.95 -11.45 12.70
C VAL A 35 -15.70 -12.77 12.53
N ALA A 36 -16.80 -12.72 11.77
CA ALA A 36 -17.64 -13.89 11.47
C ALA A 36 -17.19 -14.62 10.20
N ALA A 37 -16.81 -13.89 9.14
CA ALA A 37 -16.40 -14.50 7.88
C ALA A 37 -15.55 -13.56 7.03
N VAL A 38 -14.59 -14.10 6.26
CA VAL A 38 -13.86 -13.37 5.23
C VAL A 38 -14.59 -13.51 3.91
N ILE A 39 -14.83 -12.38 3.23
CA ILE A 39 -15.58 -12.28 1.97
C ILE A 39 -14.63 -12.30 0.76
N ASP A 40 -13.58 -11.48 0.82
CA ASP A 40 -12.53 -11.41 -0.22
C ASP A 40 -11.16 -11.07 0.42
N ALA A 41 -10.14 -10.88 -0.39
CA ALA A 41 -8.76 -10.65 0.07
C ALA A 41 -8.57 -9.39 0.95
N ARG A 42 -9.59 -8.52 1.06
CA ARG A 42 -9.53 -7.30 1.89
C ARG A 42 -10.88 -6.94 2.52
N THR A 43 -11.85 -7.85 2.48
CA THR A 43 -13.20 -7.59 3.03
C THR A 43 -13.60 -8.76 3.92
N PHE A 44 -14.09 -8.45 5.10
CA PHE A 44 -14.65 -9.42 6.03
C PHE A 44 -15.97 -8.90 6.62
N ARG A 45 -16.74 -9.79 7.22
CA ARG A 45 -17.99 -9.49 7.89
C ARG A 45 -17.85 -9.74 9.39
N LEU A 46 -18.37 -8.81 10.17
CA LEU A 46 -18.52 -8.94 11.62
C LEU A 46 -19.76 -9.74 11.99
N GLU A 47 -19.84 -10.24 13.23
CA GLU A 47 -21.00 -10.96 13.74
C GLU A 47 -22.29 -10.12 13.75
N ASP A 48 -22.19 -8.80 13.86
CA ASP A 48 -23.32 -7.87 13.79
C ASP A 48 -23.79 -7.58 12.34
N GLY A 49 -23.14 -8.19 11.34
CA GLY A 49 -23.49 -8.09 9.92
C GLY A 49 -22.78 -6.96 9.16
N ARG A 50 -22.05 -6.06 9.83
CA ARG A 50 -21.27 -5.04 9.14
C ARG A 50 -20.19 -5.67 8.26
N GLU A 51 -20.05 -5.16 7.05
CA GLU A 51 -18.93 -5.51 6.16
C GLU A 51 -17.84 -4.45 6.26
N VAL A 52 -16.63 -4.91 6.55
CA VAL A 52 -15.46 -4.05 6.71
C VAL A 52 -14.50 -4.29 5.56
N ARG A 53 -14.07 -3.21 4.91
CA ARG A 53 -13.08 -3.23 3.85
C ARG A 53 -11.78 -2.60 4.33
N LEU A 54 -10.68 -3.33 4.24
CA LEU A 54 -9.36 -2.83 4.62
C LEU A 54 -8.98 -1.62 3.76
N ALA A 55 -8.76 -0.47 4.42
CA ALA A 55 -8.30 0.76 3.79
C ALA A 55 -6.78 0.71 3.55
N GLY A 56 -6.30 1.50 2.59
CA GLY A 56 -4.86 1.71 2.36
C GLY A 56 -4.13 0.58 1.62
N ILE A 57 -4.80 -0.53 1.33
CA ILE A 57 -4.22 -1.66 0.60
C ILE A 57 -5.07 -2.12 -0.58
N GLU A 58 -4.43 -2.77 -1.54
CA GLU A 58 -5.07 -3.51 -2.63
C GLU A 58 -4.60 -4.96 -2.60
N PRO A 59 -5.51 -5.93 -2.88
CA PRO A 59 -5.13 -7.32 -2.92
C PRO A 59 -4.21 -7.63 -4.10
N VAL A 60 -3.32 -8.58 -3.89
CA VAL A 60 -2.59 -9.19 -4.99
C VAL A 60 -3.56 -10.01 -5.84
N TYR A 61 -3.46 -9.85 -7.15
CA TYR A 61 -4.29 -10.66 -8.05
C TYR A 61 -3.84 -12.13 -8.02
N SER A 62 -4.77 -13.03 -7.75
CA SER A 62 -4.58 -14.48 -7.90
C SER A 62 -5.69 -15.06 -8.79
N GLU A 63 -5.34 -16.00 -9.66
CA GLU A 63 -6.30 -16.73 -10.48
C GLU A 63 -7.06 -17.78 -9.65
N LYS A 64 -6.46 -18.24 -8.54
CA LYS A 64 -7.06 -19.24 -7.66
C LYS A 64 -7.97 -18.57 -6.63
N PRO A 65 -9.29 -18.88 -6.61
CA PRO A 65 -10.21 -18.24 -5.64
C PRO A 65 -9.84 -18.47 -4.19
N ALA A 66 -9.35 -19.67 -3.83
CA ALA A 66 -8.96 -20.00 -2.46
C ALA A 66 -7.81 -19.12 -1.94
N ASP A 67 -6.84 -18.79 -2.80
CA ASP A 67 -5.69 -17.96 -2.41
C ASP A 67 -6.11 -16.51 -2.10
N ARG A 68 -7.24 -16.05 -2.68
CA ARG A 68 -7.71 -14.67 -2.54
C ARG A 68 -8.20 -14.31 -1.13
N THR A 69 -8.60 -15.29 -0.35
CA THR A 69 -9.15 -15.06 1.01
C THR A 69 -8.25 -15.62 2.10
N SER A 70 -7.35 -16.56 1.76
CA SER A 70 -6.60 -17.36 2.74
C SER A 70 -5.71 -16.51 3.65
N ALA A 71 -4.99 -15.54 3.08
CA ALA A 71 -4.08 -14.70 3.85
C ALA A 71 -4.82 -13.85 4.90
N LEU A 72 -5.89 -13.16 4.48
CA LEU A 72 -6.71 -12.39 5.41
C LEU A 72 -7.40 -13.29 6.43
N ALA A 73 -7.95 -14.44 5.99
CA ALA A 73 -8.63 -15.38 6.89
C ALA A 73 -7.68 -15.93 7.97
N ALA A 74 -6.44 -16.22 7.63
CA ALA A 74 -5.44 -16.70 8.59
C ALA A 74 -5.13 -15.66 9.69
N ILE A 75 -5.32 -14.37 9.39
CA ILE A 75 -5.03 -13.28 10.33
C ILE A 75 -6.25 -12.96 11.21
N VAL A 76 -7.46 -12.86 10.60
CA VAL A 76 -8.61 -12.23 11.31
C VAL A 76 -9.68 -13.22 11.76
N THR A 77 -9.69 -14.47 11.28
CA THR A 77 -10.82 -15.39 11.60
C THR A 77 -10.92 -15.69 13.09
N GLY A 78 -12.08 -15.39 13.67
CA GLY A 78 -12.36 -15.64 15.09
C GLY A 78 -11.76 -14.60 16.05
N HIS A 79 -11.02 -13.62 15.55
CA HIS A 79 -10.47 -12.53 16.34
C HIS A 79 -11.49 -11.41 16.58
N GLU A 80 -11.31 -10.68 17.66
CA GLU A 80 -11.91 -9.39 17.85
C GLU A 80 -11.08 -8.33 17.16
N VAL A 81 -11.73 -7.33 16.57
CA VAL A 81 -11.06 -6.27 15.85
C VAL A 81 -11.57 -4.91 16.28
N THR A 82 -10.66 -3.95 16.38
CA THR A 82 -10.98 -2.53 16.52
C THR A 82 -10.85 -1.87 15.16
N LEU A 83 -11.85 -1.09 14.77
CA LEU A 83 -11.89 -0.34 13.52
C LEU A 83 -11.52 1.11 13.78
N ALA A 84 -10.68 1.67 12.93
CA ALA A 84 -10.32 3.09 12.96
C ALA A 84 -10.20 3.63 11.52
N GLY A 85 -10.40 4.93 11.30
CA GLY A 85 -10.34 5.44 9.95
C GLY A 85 -10.43 6.95 9.84
N GLU A 86 -10.19 7.47 8.63
CA GLU A 86 -10.31 8.90 8.30
C GLU A 86 -11.77 9.31 8.14
N ASP A 87 -12.63 8.37 7.73
CA ASP A 87 -14.06 8.57 7.46
C ASP A 87 -14.78 7.25 7.70
N ASP A 88 -15.89 7.28 8.44
CA ASP A 88 -16.75 6.14 8.76
C ASP A 88 -17.87 5.93 7.73
N THR A 89 -17.94 6.78 6.70
CA THR A 89 -18.96 6.70 5.65
C THR A 89 -18.80 5.41 4.85
N PRO A 90 -19.82 4.53 4.82
CA PRO A 90 -19.76 3.33 4.01
C PRO A 90 -19.57 3.64 2.53
N ASP A 91 -18.86 2.75 1.83
CA ASP A 91 -18.72 2.84 0.38
C ASP A 91 -20.07 2.58 -0.32
N ARG A 92 -20.12 2.75 -1.65
CA ARG A 92 -21.34 2.54 -2.46
C ARG A 92 -21.94 1.13 -2.37
N TYR A 93 -21.23 0.18 -1.77
CA TYR A 93 -21.69 -1.19 -1.53
C TYR A 93 -22.06 -1.44 -0.07
N GLY A 94 -22.07 -0.40 0.77
CA GLY A 94 -22.40 -0.48 2.20
C GLY A 94 -21.26 -1.00 3.07
N ARG A 95 -20.01 -1.12 2.56
CA ARG A 95 -18.87 -1.61 3.32
C ARG A 95 -18.17 -0.44 4.00
N GLN A 96 -17.82 -0.62 5.28
CA GLN A 96 -17.06 0.38 6.05
C GLN A 96 -15.57 0.28 5.71
N PRO A 97 -14.95 1.32 5.13
CA PRO A 97 -13.50 1.35 4.96
C PRO A 97 -12.83 1.61 6.32
N ALA A 98 -11.88 0.76 6.73
CA ALA A 98 -11.22 0.89 8.02
C ALA A 98 -9.76 0.41 8.01
N PHE A 99 -8.98 0.97 8.92
CA PHE A 99 -7.76 0.38 9.44
C PHE A 99 -8.16 -0.53 10.59
N VAL A 100 -7.63 -1.75 10.60
CA VAL A 100 -8.11 -2.82 11.47
C VAL A 100 -7.00 -3.28 12.40
N TYR A 101 -7.28 -3.26 13.70
CA TYR A 101 -6.37 -3.68 14.76
C TYR A 101 -6.88 -4.94 15.43
N LEU A 102 -6.00 -5.91 15.69
CA LEU A 102 -6.34 -7.20 16.29
C LEU A 102 -6.39 -7.12 17.80
N ASP A 103 -7.41 -7.74 18.40
CA ASP A 103 -7.48 -8.08 19.82
C ASP A 103 -7.12 -6.91 20.76
N HIS A 104 -7.65 -5.71 20.48
CA HIS A 104 -7.37 -4.46 21.21
C HIS A 104 -5.87 -4.13 21.34
N SER A 105 -5.04 -4.64 20.41
CA SER A 105 -3.61 -4.37 20.33
C SER A 105 -3.30 -3.31 19.26
N ASP A 106 -2.03 -2.91 19.17
CA ASP A 106 -1.55 -2.03 18.10
C ASP A 106 -1.16 -2.81 16.83
N THR A 107 -1.59 -4.07 16.72
CA THR A 107 -1.27 -4.93 15.56
C THR A 107 -2.19 -4.61 14.40
N LEU A 108 -1.68 -3.89 13.42
CA LEU A 108 -2.40 -3.47 12.22
C LEU A 108 -2.48 -4.62 11.21
N VAL A 109 -3.68 -5.07 10.87
CA VAL A 109 -3.94 -6.16 9.89
C VAL A 109 -3.33 -5.85 8.52
N GLN A 110 -3.49 -4.61 8.04
CA GLN A 110 -2.88 -4.16 6.78
C GLN A 110 -1.35 -4.29 6.80
N GLY A 111 -0.73 -3.93 7.93
CA GLY A 111 0.71 -4.06 8.12
C GLY A 111 1.18 -5.51 8.02
N LEU A 112 0.44 -6.45 8.61
CA LEU A 112 0.73 -7.88 8.51
C LEU A 112 0.65 -8.40 7.08
N LEU A 113 -0.45 -8.08 6.36
CA LEU A 113 -0.63 -8.48 4.96
C LEU A 113 0.48 -7.93 4.06
N LEU A 114 0.86 -6.67 4.26
CA LEU A 114 1.94 -6.03 3.50
C LEU A 114 3.30 -6.67 3.82
N ALA A 115 3.61 -6.91 5.10
CA ALA A 115 4.86 -7.52 5.54
C ALA A 115 5.03 -8.98 5.08
N GLN A 116 3.92 -9.69 4.87
CA GLN A 116 3.89 -11.04 4.29
C GLN A 116 3.96 -11.03 2.75
N GLY A 117 3.69 -9.89 2.11
CA GLY A 117 3.62 -9.74 0.66
C GLY A 117 2.30 -10.23 0.06
N ASP A 118 1.23 -10.26 0.86
CA ASP A 118 -0.11 -10.69 0.44
C ASP A 118 -1.01 -9.52 0.01
N ALA A 119 -0.50 -8.29 0.15
CA ALA A 119 -1.16 -7.07 -0.30
C ALA A 119 -0.16 -6.07 -0.89
N LEU A 120 -0.70 -5.08 -1.61
CA LEU A 120 0.01 -3.94 -2.16
C LEU A 120 -0.52 -2.65 -1.52
N VAL A 121 0.36 -1.68 -1.25
CA VAL A 121 -0.08 -0.35 -0.80
C VAL A 121 -0.90 0.33 -1.90
N SER A 122 -2.11 0.81 -1.57
CA SER A 122 -3.00 1.47 -2.54
C SER A 122 -2.64 2.93 -2.84
N ALA A 123 -1.81 3.56 -1.99
CA ALA A 123 -1.46 4.98 -2.02
C ALA A 123 -2.67 5.94 -1.89
N THR A 124 -3.77 5.48 -1.30
CA THR A 124 -5.00 6.27 -1.10
C THR A 124 -5.07 6.95 0.27
N VAL A 125 -4.18 6.59 1.19
CA VAL A 125 -4.11 7.11 2.57
C VAL A 125 -3.68 8.57 2.55
N THR A 126 -4.41 9.45 3.25
CA THR A 126 -4.12 10.88 3.31
C THR A 126 -3.13 11.22 4.43
N SER A 127 -3.17 10.48 5.54
CA SER A 127 -2.18 10.58 6.62
C SER A 127 -0.80 10.16 6.12
N LYS A 128 0.16 11.09 6.15
CA LYS A 128 1.54 10.83 5.70
C LYS A 128 2.23 9.78 6.58
N ASP A 129 1.97 9.82 7.87
CA ASP A 129 2.59 8.91 8.84
C ASP A 129 2.10 7.48 8.60
N CYS A 130 0.78 7.29 8.44
CA CYS A 130 0.22 5.99 8.11
C CYS A 130 0.67 5.49 6.73
N ALA A 131 0.68 6.35 5.70
CA ALA A 131 1.18 6.00 4.39
C ALA A 131 2.65 5.53 4.45
N SER A 132 3.48 6.17 5.29
CA SER A 132 4.88 5.79 5.50
C SER A 132 5.02 4.41 6.17
N VAL A 133 4.21 4.13 7.19
CA VAL A 133 4.19 2.82 7.88
C VAL A 133 3.82 1.70 6.91
N LEU A 134 2.76 1.88 6.13
CA LEU A 134 2.33 0.88 5.14
C LEU A 134 3.40 0.68 4.05
N ALA A 135 3.98 1.76 3.54
CA ALA A 135 5.03 1.70 2.53
C ALA A 135 6.30 1.01 3.05
N ALA A 136 6.67 1.23 4.32
CA ALA A 136 7.81 0.56 4.95
C ALA A 136 7.59 -0.95 5.06
N ALA A 137 6.40 -1.39 5.51
CA ALA A 137 6.04 -2.80 5.58
C ALA A 137 6.10 -3.51 4.22
N GLU A 138 5.56 -2.87 3.16
CA GLU A 138 5.67 -3.38 1.79
C GLU A 138 7.12 -3.41 1.29
N ALA A 139 7.90 -2.36 1.56
CA ALA A 139 9.29 -2.28 1.14
C ALA A 139 10.16 -3.38 1.78
N GLU A 140 9.94 -3.68 3.05
CA GLU A 140 10.60 -4.78 3.76
C GLU A 140 10.25 -6.13 3.13
N ALA A 141 8.95 -6.41 2.87
CA ALA A 141 8.51 -7.62 2.19
C ALA A 141 9.15 -7.77 0.80
N ARG A 142 9.23 -6.68 0.04
CA ARG A 142 9.84 -6.65 -1.29
C ARG A 142 11.34 -6.94 -1.24
N LEU A 143 12.07 -6.33 -0.30
CA LEU A 143 13.50 -6.58 -0.11
C LEU A 143 13.77 -8.04 0.30
N ALA A 144 12.93 -8.59 1.17
CA ALA A 144 13.03 -9.97 1.65
C ALA A 144 12.40 -10.99 0.67
N LYS A 145 11.84 -10.54 -0.46
CA LYS A 145 11.15 -11.38 -1.46
C LYS A 145 10.05 -12.26 -0.85
N ARG A 146 9.27 -11.71 0.07
CA ARG A 146 8.16 -12.44 0.73
C ARG A 146 6.90 -12.41 -0.15
N GLY A 147 6.09 -13.47 -0.05
CA GLY A 147 4.80 -13.57 -0.73
C GLY A 147 4.89 -13.27 -2.23
N THR A 148 4.06 -12.38 -2.72
CA THR A 148 4.04 -11.98 -4.14
C THR A 148 5.39 -11.43 -4.62
N TRP A 149 6.19 -10.83 -3.75
CA TRP A 149 7.48 -10.24 -4.10
C TRP A 149 8.58 -11.26 -4.42
N ALA A 150 8.34 -12.56 -4.20
CA ALA A 150 9.21 -13.64 -4.67
C ALA A 150 9.19 -13.76 -6.20
N ASP A 151 8.09 -13.33 -6.84
CA ASP A 151 7.95 -13.29 -8.30
C ASP A 151 8.37 -11.90 -8.83
N SER A 152 9.43 -11.86 -9.62
CA SER A 152 9.91 -10.62 -10.26
C SER A 152 8.92 -10.03 -11.27
N SER A 153 7.95 -10.80 -11.75
CA SER A 153 6.92 -10.35 -12.71
C SER A 153 5.82 -9.49 -12.08
N VAL A 154 5.77 -9.39 -10.75
CA VAL A 154 4.81 -8.53 -10.02
C VAL A 154 5.02 -7.06 -10.37
N ILE A 155 6.27 -6.62 -10.48
CA ILE A 155 6.58 -5.28 -10.97
C ILE A 155 6.67 -5.35 -12.49
N LYS A 156 5.72 -4.71 -13.17
CA LYS A 156 5.70 -4.68 -14.63
C LYS A 156 6.70 -3.69 -15.19
N ASN A 157 7.32 -4.06 -16.31
CA ASN A 157 8.18 -3.12 -17.05
C ASN A 157 7.29 -2.18 -17.88
N ALA A 158 7.46 -0.89 -17.70
CA ALA A 158 6.71 0.14 -18.43
C ALA A 158 6.91 0.09 -19.96
N GLU A 159 7.97 -0.56 -20.44
CA GLU A 159 8.23 -0.76 -21.87
C GLU A 159 7.39 -1.90 -22.46
N SER A 160 6.89 -2.82 -21.61
CA SER A 160 6.08 -3.98 -22.01
C SER A 160 4.58 -3.63 -21.96
N ALA A 161 4.13 -2.79 -22.89
CA ALA A 161 2.75 -2.30 -22.91
C ALA A 161 1.71 -3.44 -22.96
N ASP A 162 1.99 -4.52 -23.67
CA ASP A 162 1.08 -5.67 -23.83
C ASP A 162 0.91 -6.42 -22.50
N ASP A 163 1.98 -6.58 -21.70
CA ASP A 163 1.91 -7.21 -20.38
C ASP A 163 1.08 -6.37 -19.39
N ILE A 164 1.13 -5.05 -19.54
CA ILE A 164 0.32 -4.13 -18.73
C ILE A 164 -1.13 -4.17 -19.19
N LEU A 165 -1.38 -4.21 -20.52
CA LEU A 165 -2.72 -4.36 -21.11
C LEU A 165 -3.43 -5.64 -20.67
N ALA A 166 -2.70 -6.74 -20.52
CA ALA A 166 -3.24 -8.00 -19.99
C ALA A 166 -3.85 -7.85 -18.58
N GLY A 167 -3.50 -6.77 -17.88
CA GLY A 167 -3.99 -6.45 -16.54
C GLY A 167 -5.01 -5.30 -16.48
N ILE A 168 -5.75 -5.03 -17.55
CA ILE A 168 -6.84 -4.04 -17.50
C ILE A 168 -7.82 -4.38 -16.38
N GLY A 169 -8.21 -3.34 -15.60
CA GLY A 169 -9.08 -3.48 -14.45
C GLY A 169 -8.42 -4.10 -13.22
N ARG A 170 -7.10 -4.28 -13.22
CA ARG A 170 -6.31 -4.74 -12.07
C ARG A 170 -5.45 -3.61 -11.51
N PHE A 171 -5.19 -3.67 -10.21
CA PHE A 171 -4.21 -2.81 -9.57
C PHE A 171 -2.81 -3.38 -9.83
N MET A 172 -1.90 -2.56 -10.32
CA MET A 172 -0.54 -2.97 -10.69
C MET A 172 0.51 -2.02 -10.16
N VAL A 173 1.73 -2.55 -10.07
CA VAL A 173 2.97 -1.79 -9.84
C VAL A 173 3.78 -1.86 -11.12
N VAL A 174 4.14 -0.70 -11.67
CA VAL A 174 4.87 -0.59 -12.94
C VAL A 174 6.13 0.25 -12.73
N GLU A 175 7.26 -0.20 -13.21
CA GLU A 175 8.52 0.56 -13.20
C GLU A 175 9.01 0.86 -14.60
N GLY A 176 9.60 2.04 -14.76
CA GLY A 176 10.24 2.40 -16.00
C GLY A 176 10.83 3.80 -16.02
N LYS A 177 11.54 4.10 -17.10
CA LYS A 177 12.09 5.43 -17.37
C LYS A 177 11.05 6.26 -18.14
N VAL A 178 10.72 7.43 -17.62
CA VAL A 178 9.84 8.39 -18.32
C VAL A 178 10.61 8.93 -19.53
N LEU A 179 10.14 8.65 -20.74
CA LEU A 179 10.80 9.09 -21.97
C LEU A 179 10.41 10.51 -22.39
N SER A 180 9.18 10.90 -22.10
CA SER A 180 8.72 12.27 -22.37
C SER A 180 7.56 12.67 -21.46
N VAL A 181 7.49 13.96 -21.16
CA VAL A 181 6.38 14.57 -20.44
C VAL A 181 5.68 15.55 -21.36
N ARG A 182 4.38 15.35 -21.60
CA ARG A 182 3.57 16.18 -22.49
C ARG A 182 2.27 16.59 -21.80
N GLN A 183 1.83 17.80 -22.08
CA GLN A 183 0.51 18.29 -21.66
C GLN A 183 -0.41 18.32 -22.88
N ALA A 184 -1.60 17.75 -22.73
CA ALA A 184 -2.67 17.84 -23.71
C ALA A 184 -3.97 18.22 -22.98
N GLY A 185 -4.45 19.43 -23.24
CA GLY A 185 -5.59 19.98 -22.53
C GLY A 185 -5.36 20.07 -21.03
N ALA A 186 -6.23 19.43 -20.25
CA ALA A 186 -6.20 19.41 -18.79
C ALA A 186 -5.40 18.22 -18.21
N THR A 187 -4.67 17.47 -19.04
CA THR A 187 -3.98 16.25 -18.62
C THR A 187 -2.50 16.33 -18.96
N THR A 188 -1.65 16.00 -17.98
CA THR A 188 -0.22 15.78 -18.16
C THR A 188 0.02 14.28 -18.33
N TYR A 189 0.78 13.90 -19.34
CA TYR A 189 1.14 12.53 -19.69
C TYR A 189 2.62 12.31 -19.41
N LEU A 190 2.93 11.29 -18.63
CA LEU A 190 4.26 10.73 -18.49
C LEU A 190 4.31 9.50 -19.40
N ASN A 191 5.05 9.56 -20.50
CA ASN A 191 5.09 8.49 -21.50
C ASN A 191 6.36 7.65 -21.33
N PHE A 192 6.20 6.33 -21.41
CA PHE A 192 7.28 5.36 -21.24
C PHE A 192 7.70 4.69 -22.55
N GLY A 193 6.90 4.81 -23.60
CA GLY A 193 7.19 4.27 -24.92
C GLY A 193 7.37 5.35 -25.98
N ARG A 194 8.07 5.00 -27.08
CA ARG A 194 8.20 5.88 -28.27
C ARG A 194 6.86 6.08 -28.98
N ASN A 195 6.01 5.06 -28.95
CA ASN A 195 4.64 5.14 -29.48
C ASN A 195 3.69 5.57 -28.37
N TRP A 196 3.42 6.87 -28.30
CA TRP A 196 2.58 7.49 -27.28
C TRP A 196 1.09 7.05 -27.35
N THR A 197 0.63 6.47 -28.48
CA THR A 197 -0.75 5.99 -28.64
C THR A 197 -0.96 4.55 -28.19
N ARG A 198 0.11 3.74 -28.14
CA ARG A 198 0.06 2.32 -27.76
C ARG A 198 0.89 1.99 -26.53
N GLY A 199 1.90 2.82 -26.23
CA GLY A 199 2.77 2.64 -25.08
C GLY A 199 2.04 2.91 -23.76
N PHE A 200 2.63 2.41 -22.68
CA PHE A 200 2.16 2.73 -21.34
C PHE A 200 2.35 4.22 -21.03
N ALA A 201 1.37 4.80 -20.36
CA ALA A 201 1.42 6.18 -19.89
C ALA A 201 0.82 6.32 -18.48
N VAL A 202 1.39 7.24 -17.71
CA VAL A 202 0.77 7.75 -16.48
C VAL A 202 0.15 9.10 -16.78
N THR A 203 -1.06 9.33 -16.29
CA THR A 203 -1.75 10.60 -16.48
C THR A 203 -1.97 11.30 -15.15
N ILE A 204 -1.76 12.62 -15.15
CA ILE A 204 -1.99 13.50 -14.02
C ILE A 204 -2.96 14.58 -14.48
N SER A 205 -4.14 14.68 -13.86
CA SER A 205 -5.09 15.74 -14.17
C SER A 205 -4.57 17.10 -13.67
N ARG A 206 -4.93 18.20 -14.36
CA ARG A 206 -4.51 19.56 -14.00
C ARG A 206 -4.80 19.91 -12.54
N ARG A 207 -5.92 19.46 -12.01
CA ARG A 207 -6.32 19.68 -10.61
C ARG A 207 -5.34 19.06 -9.59
N MET A 208 -4.61 18.03 -10.00
CA MET A 208 -3.67 17.32 -9.12
C MET A 208 -2.24 17.88 -9.17
N ILE A 209 -1.91 18.68 -10.18
CA ILE A 209 -0.53 19.18 -10.40
C ILE A 209 0.01 19.88 -9.15
N ALA A 210 -0.77 20.81 -8.57
CA ALA A 210 -0.33 21.54 -7.38
C ALA A 210 -0.01 20.61 -6.18
N ALA A 211 -0.78 19.53 -6.01
CA ALA A 211 -0.52 18.56 -4.94
C ALA A 211 0.77 17.77 -5.18
N PHE A 212 1.06 17.39 -6.43
CA PHE A 212 2.30 16.72 -6.81
C PHE A 212 3.50 17.65 -6.62
N GLU A 213 3.41 18.90 -7.08
CA GLU A 213 4.48 19.89 -6.93
C GLU A 213 4.76 20.22 -5.46
N ALA A 214 3.73 20.37 -4.62
CA ALA A 214 3.87 20.57 -3.17
C ALA A 214 4.55 19.39 -2.46
N ALA A 215 4.48 18.19 -3.04
CA ALA A 215 5.18 17.00 -2.56
C ALA A 215 6.58 16.81 -3.20
N GLY A 216 7.07 17.80 -3.96
CA GLY A 216 8.37 17.76 -4.62
C GLY A 216 8.40 16.95 -5.93
N ILE A 217 7.23 16.53 -6.43
CA ILE A 217 7.12 15.81 -7.70
C ILE A 217 6.65 16.79 -8.79
N VAL A 218 7.57 17.49 -9.40
CA VAL A 218 7.30 18.35 -10.56
C VAL A 218 7.21 17.47 -11.80
N PRO A 219 6.05 17.33 -12.49
CA PRO A 219 5.89 16.35 -13.57
C PRO A 219 6.95 16.50 -14.68
N LYS A 220 7.29 17.72 -15.07
CA LYS A 220 8.30 17.96 -16.11
C LYS A 220 9.71 17.48 -15.73
N SER A 221 10.07 17.54 -14.45
CA SER A 221 11.37 17.06 -13.96
C SER A 221 11.50 15.53 -13.92
N LEU A 222 10.39 14.80 -14.14
CA LEU A 222 10.40 13.35 -14.21
C LEU A 222 10.92 12.83 -15.57
N GLU A 223 11.03 13.69 -16.58
CA GLU A 223 11.57 13.30 -17.89
C GLU A 223 13.00 12.77 -17.73
N ASN A 224 13.24 11.61 -18.31
CA ASN A 224 14.47 10.83 -18.16
C ASN A 224 14.73 10.21 -16.77
N ARG A 225 13.83 10.36 -15.79
CA ARG A 225 13.93 9.72 -14.49
C ARG A 225 13.26 8.34 -14.51
N LYS A 226 13.80 7.42 -13.71
CA LYS A 226 13.18 6.13 -13.44
C LYS A 226 12.19 6.30 -12.27
N ILE A 227 10.96 5.88 -12.48
CA ILE A 227 9.92 5.92 -11.46
C ILE A 227 9.24 4.57 -11.32
N ARG A 228 8.63 4.35 -10.14
CA ARG A 228 7.65 3.31 -9.90
C ARG A 228 6.30 3.97 -9.76
N VAL A 229 5.30 3.44 -10.47
CA VAL A 229 3.93 3.90 -10.36
C VAL A 229 3.03 2.75 -9.99
N ARG A 230 2.01 3.02 -9.20
CA ARG A 230 0.99 2.04 -8.81
C ARG A 230 -0.41 2.57 -9.07
N GLY A 231 -1.31 1.70 -9.46
CA GLY A 231 -2.69 2.09 -9.71
C GLY A 231 -3.47 1.08 -10.54
N TRP A 232 -4.72 1.41 -10.76
CA TRP A 232 -5.61 0.63 -11.62
C TRP A 232 -5.27 0.87 -13.08
N VAL A 233 -5.12 -0.21 -13.84
CA VAL A 233 -4.81 -0.14 -15.27
C VAL A 233 -6.09 0.03 -16.07
N GLU A 234 -6.12 1.07 -16.90
CA GLU A 234 -7.18 1.37 -17.86
C GLU A 234 -6.65 1.25 -19.29
N ALA A 235 -7.57 1.02 -20.25
CA ALA A 235 -7.27 1.10 -21.67
C ALA A 235 -7.91 2.38 -22.28
N ARG A 236 -7.04 3.30 -22.70
CA ARG A 236 -7.46 4.51 -23.45
C ARG A 236 -6.41 4.83 -24.52
N GLY A 237 -6.51 4.15 -25.65
CA GLY A 237 -5.46 4.11 -26.67
C GLY A 237 -4.43 3.01 -26.34
N GLY A 238 -3.56 3.22 -25.37
CA GLY A 238 -2.68 2.21 -24.73
C GLY A 238 -3.05 1.97 -23.28
N PRO A 239 -2.26 1.12 -22.55
CA PRO A 239 -2.42 0.94 -21.12
C PRO A 239 -2.07 2.22 -20.37
N ARG A 240 -2.84 2.51 -19.33
CA ARG A 240 -2.74 3.77 -18.59
C ARG A 240 -3.01 3.58 -17.11
N ILE A 241 -2.29 4.33 -16.28
CA ILE A 241 -2.63 4.54 -14.87
C ILE A 241 -2.90 6.02 -14.66
N GLU A 242 -4.06 6.38 -14.09
CA GLU A 242 -4.32 7.74 -13.64
C GLU A 242 -3.76 7.93 -12.23
N ALA A 243 -2.84 8.89 -12.07
CA ALA A 243 -2.29 9.25 -10.77
C ALA A 243 -3.22 10.30 -10.11
N LEU A 244 -4.01 9.82 -9.17
CA LEU A 244 -4.99 10.60 -8.39
C LEU A 244 -4.43 11.04 -7.03
N ARG A 245 -3.29 10.48 -6.62
CA ARG A 245 -2.63 10.73 -5.33
C ARG A 245 -1.11 10.73 -5.51
N VAL A 246 -0.45 11.56 -4.73
CA VAL A 246 1.02 11.70 -4.78
C VAL A 246 1.74 10.37 -4.52
N GLY A 247 1.28 9.60 -3.54
CA GLY A 247 1.89 8.32 -3.17
C GLY A 247 1.82 7.22 -4.24
N GLN A 248 1.11 7.47 -5.38
CA GLN A 248 1.14 6.54 -6.51
C GLN A 248 2.43 6.60 -7.33
N ILE A 249 3.22 7.67 -7.19
CA ILE A 249 4.49 7.85 -7.91
C ILE A 249 5.64 7.86 -6.91
N GLU A 250 6.56 6.93 -7.06
CA GLU A 250 7.80 6.82 -6.29
C GLU A 250 8.98 7.10 -7.22
N LEU A 251 9.85 8.05 -6.84
CA LEU A 251 11.09 8.32 -7.54
C LEU A 251 12.11 7.25 -7.17
N LEU A 252 12.65 6.57 -8.16
CA LEU A 252 13.73 5.61 -7.97
C LEU A 252 15.06 6.33 -8.16
N GLY A 253 16.00 6.08 -7.23
CA GLY A 253 17.37 6.63 -7.36
C GLY A 253 18.02 6.20 -8.67
N GLU A 254 18.92 7.03 -9.19
CA GLU A 254 19.82 6.61 -10.26
C GLU A 254 20.81 5.62 -9.65
N ASN A 255 20.75 4.35 -10.11
CA ASN A 255 21.83 3.38 -9.90
C ASN A 255 22.90 3.57 -10.96
#